data_984e92878e27b61730b44c0cb411fd57
#
_entry.id   984e92878e27b61730b44c0cb411fd57
#
_cell.length_a   1.000
_cell.length_b   1.000
_cell.length_c   1.000
_cell.angle_alpha   90.00
_cell.angle_beta   90.00
_cell.angle_gamma   90.00
#
_symmetry.space_group_name_H-M   'P 1'
#
loop_
_entity.id
_entity.type
_entity.pdbx_description
1 polymer ?
#
loop_
_entity_poly.entity_id
_entity_poly.type
_entity_poly.pdbx_seq_one_letter_code
_entity_poly.pdbx_strand_id
1 'polypeptide(L)'
;MAKTVLITGCSSGIGRATAEAFLDAEWTVYATARDDADVSDLEMAGCEXAALDVTDDDQVESVVERIVEDTDRIDCLVNNAGYGQFGPIEDVPTERVREQFETNAFGPHRLIRAVLPHMRDRGRGRIINVSSTAGRFVTPGRGVYAGSKSAFEAMSEALRTEVADYGIDVSVVAPGPVATAFDERAGDELDGLERSGAYELFYDYFDDYRTVVEGGVGTVSPTEVADAILDAAVAPDPPARYPVGTLAGVAEYARFLPAGVRNSLYDLVRRFV
;
A
#
# COMPACT_ATOMS: atom_id res chain seq x y z
N MET A 1 12.70 26.47 -0.53
CA MET A 1 13.24 25.11 -0.33
C MET A 1 12.28 24.13 -0.99
N ALA A 2 12.81 23.08 -1.59
CA ALA A 2 12.00 22.01 -2.15
C ALA A 2 11.14 21.37 -1.04
N LYS A 3 10.02 20.79 -1.41
CA LYS A 3 9.19 19.98 -0.48
C LYS A 3 9.88 18.63 -0.26
N THR A 4 9.71 18.04 0.91
CA THR A 4 10.34 16.77 1.27
C THR A 4 9.29 15.67 1.40
N VAL A 5 9.55 14.51 0.78
CA VAL A 5 8.69 13.32 0.87
C VAL A 5 9.48 12.11 1.38
N LEU A 6 8.87 11.35 2.27
CA LEU A 6 9.35 10.03 2.70
C LEU A 6 8.47 8.97 2.06
N ILE A 7 9.07 8.05 1.31
CA ILE A 7 8.35 6.98 0.60
C ILE A 7 8.89 5.62 1.04
N THR A 8 8.01 4.72 1.46
CA THR A 8 8.41 3.38 1.90
C THR A 8 8.20 2.33 0.80
N GLY A 9 9.12 1.37 0.72
CA GLY A 9 9.01 0.26 -0.22
C GLY A 9 9.34 0.63 -1.66
N CYS A 10 10.46 1.32 -1.87
CA CYS A 10 10.88 1.83 -3.18
C CYS A 10 11.72 0.86 -4.01
N SER A 11 12.01 -0.35 -3.50
CA SER A 11 12.82 -1.34 -4.24
C SER A 11 12.20 -1.74 -5.58
N SER A 12 10.87 -1.62 -5.73
CA SER A 12 10.19 -1.99 -6.98
C SER A 12 8.80 -1.37 -7.08
N GLY A 13 8.13 -1.59 -8.20
CA GLY A 13 6.70 -1.35 -8.38
C GLY A 13 6.25 0.08 -8.10
N ILE A 14 5.17 0.20 -7.33
CA ILE A 14 4.53 1.50 -7.05
C ILE A 14 5.49 2.45 -6.32
N GLY A 15 6.21 1.97 -5.31
CA GLY A 15 7.11 2.81 -4.53
C GLY A 15 8.23 3.42 -5.39
N ARG A 16 8.82 2.62 -6.26
CA ARG A 16 9.85 3.08 -7.21
C ARG A 16 9.28 4.15 -8.15
N ALA A 17 8.16 3.84 -8.82
CA ALA A 17 7.52 4.77 -9.74
C ALA A 17 7.12 6.08 -9.03
N THR A 18 6.70 5.97 -7.75
CA THR A 18 6.37 7.14 -6.93
C THR A 18 7.62 7.99 -6.67
N ALA A 19 8.75 7.36 -6.32
CA ALA A 19 10.00 8.09 -6.08
C ALA A 19 10.42 8.86 -7.33
N GLU A 20 10.36 8.22 -8.50
CA GLU A 20 10.66 8.84 -9.80
C GLU A 20 9.73 10.04 -10.07
N ALA A 21 8.41 9.86 -9.87
CA ALA A 21 7.42 10.92 -10.10
C ALA A 21 7.65 12.14 -9.20
N PHE A 22 8.01 11.92 -7.93
CA PHE A 22 8.31 13.03 -7.00
C PHE A 22 9.63 13.71 -7.34
N LEU A 23 10.64 12.97 -7.82
CA LEU A 23 11.89 13.57 -8.33
C LEU A 23 11.61 14.48 -9.53
N ASP A 24 10.83 14.01 -10.49
CA ASP A 24 10.45 14.80 -11.68
C ASP A 24 9.66 16.06 -11.28
N ALA A 25 8.95 16.02 -10.15
CA ALA A 25 8.23 17.17 -9.60
C ALA A 25 9.13 18.07 -8.70
N GLU A 26 10.44 17.85 -8.72
CA GLU A 26 11.46 18.65 -8.01
C GLU A 26 11.32 18.61 -6.47
N TRP A 27 10.86 17.48 -5.91
CA TRP A 27 10.85 17.27 -4.46
C TRP A 27 12.18 16.67 -3.99
N THR A 28 12.52 16.90 -2.73
CA THR A 28 13.57 16.13 -2.04
C THR A 28 12.93 14.80 -1.64
N VAL A 29 13.42 13.70 -2.22
CA VAL A 29 12.80 12.36 -2.08
C VAL A 29 13.67 11.47 -1.20
N TYR A 30 13.12 11.02 -0.08
CA TYR A 30 13.71 9.95 0.73
C TYR A 30 13.05 8.63 0.32
N ALA A 31 13.76 7.88 -0.51
CA ALA A 31 13.30 6.59 -1.03
C ALA A 31 13.86 5.46 -0.15
N THR A 32 12.98 4.63 0.44
CA THR A 32 13.45 3.63 1.40
C THR A 32 13.07 2.20 0.99
N ALA A 33 13.94 1.26 1.36
CA ALA A 33 13.75 -0.18 1.21
C ALA A 33 14.39 -0.86 2.42
N ARG A 34 14.13 -2.16 2.62
CA ARG A 34 14.76 -2.92 3.73
C ARG A 34 16.27 -3.01 3.58
N ASP A 35 16.73 -3.07 2.34
CA ASP A 35 18.16 -3.02 1.99
C ASP A 35 18.32 -1.77 1.10
N ASP A 36 19.21 -0.86 1.48
CA ASP A 36 19.44 0.38 0.73
C ASP A 36 20.09 0.09 -0.65
N ALA A 37 20.76 -1.04 -0.79
CA ALA A 37 21.31 -1.47 -2.08
C ALA A 37 20.18 -1.66 -3.13
N ASP A 38 18.96 -2.01 -2.70
CA ASP A 38 17.80 -2.20 -3.59
C ASP A 38 17.28 -0.88 -4.19
N VAL A 39 17.74 0.26 -3.68
CA VAL A 39 17.34 1.60 -4.16
C VAL A 39 18.53 2.43 -4.65
N SER A 40 19.71 1.81 -4.83
CA SER A 40 20.94 2.48 -5.24
C SER A 40 20.83 3.22 -6.58
N ASP A 41 20.02 2.74 -7.49
CA ASP A 41 19.76 3.39 -8.78
C ASP A 41 18.88 4.66 -8.62
N LEU A 42 17.99 4.67 -7.63
CA LEU A 42 17.23 5.88 -7.27
C LEU A 42 18.17 6.93 -6.65
N GLU A 43 19.19 6.51 -5.89
CA GLU A 43 20.22 7.42 -5.38
C GLU A 43 20.96 8.08 -6.54
N MET A 44 21.38 7.30 -7.53
CA MET A 44 22.03 7.85 -8.72
C MET A 44 21.13 8.80 -9.51
N ALA A 45 19.82 8.62 -9.41
CA ALA A 45 18.84 9.51 -10.03
C ALA A 45 18.60 10.80 -9.24
N GLY A 46 19.01 10.84 -7.95
CA GLY A 46 18.90 12.04 -7.11
C GLY A 46 18.06 11.90 -5.85
N CYS A 47 17.58 10.68 -5.51
CA CYS A 47 16.93 10.43 -4.22
C CYS A 47 17.96 10.27 -3.10
N GLU A 48 17.52 10.50 -1.87
CA GLU A 48 18.23 10.07 -0.66
C GLU A 48 17.79 8.65 -0.26
N UNK A 49 18.33 7.55 -0.11
CA UNK A 49 18.03 6.38 0.23
C UNK A 49 18.18 6.24 1.55
N ALA A 50 17.61 5.40 2.06
CA ALA A 50 17.79 4.91 3.43
C ALA A 50 17.28 3.47 3.60
N ALA A 51 18.00 2.66 4.36
CA ALA A 51 17.48 1.34 4.80
C ALA A 51 16.34 1.58 5.81
N LEU A 52 15.21 0.94 5.59
CA LEU A 52 14.05 1.08 6.49
C LEU A 52 13.18 -0.18 6.43
N ASP A 53 13.21 -0.96 7.51
CA ASP A 53 12.19 -1.95 7.76
C ASP A 53 11.07 -1.28 8.58
N VAL A 54 9.88 -1.19 8.01
CA VAL A 54 8.74 -0.53 8.65
C VAL A 54 8.25 -1.26 9.91
N THR A 55 8.75 -2.48 10.15
CA THR A 55 8.43 -3.25 11.37
C THR A 55 9.39 -2.95 12.52
N ASP A 56 10.44 -2.16 12.30
CA ASP A 56 11.49 -1.83 13.26
C ASP A 56 11.30 -0.38 13.75
N ASP A 57 10.93 -0.22 15.01
CA ASP A 57 10.67 1.09 15.61
C ASP A 57 11.91 1.99 15.58
N ASP A 58 13.10 1.45 15.89
CA ASP A 58 14.35 2.23 15.94
C ASP A 58 14.74 2.75 14.55
N GLN A 59 14.58 1.93 13.50
CA GLN A 59 14.85 2.37 12.13
C GLN A 59 13.87 3.44 11.70
N VAL A 60 12.59 3.31 12.04
CA VAL A 60 11.58 4.33 11.72
C VAL A 60 11.94 5.66 12.36
N GLU A 61 12.27 5.67 13.66
CA GLU A 61 12.66 6.88 14.37
C GLU A 61 13.91 7.51 13.75
N SER A 62 14.96 6.70 13.53
CA SER A 62 16.24 7.16 12.99
C SER A 62 16.09 7.81 11.60
N VAL A 63 15.29 7.20 10.71
CA VAL A 63 15.08 7.76 9.37
C VAL A 63 14.31 9.07 9.44
N VAL A 64 13.27 9.15 10.27
CA VAL A 64 12.48 10.38 10.40
C VAL A 64 13.35 11.50 11.00
N GLU A 65 14.14 11.20 12.05
CA GLU A 65 15.06 12.17 12.66
C GLU A 65 16.08 12.68 11.63
N ARG A 66 16.71 11.80 10.86
CA ARG A 66 17.65 12.18 9.80
C ARG A 66 16.99 13.14 8.81
N ILE A 67 15.77 12.84 8.32
CA ILE A 67 15.07 13.70 7.37
C ILE A 67 14.85 15.09 7.96
N VAL A 68 14.44 15.16 9.23
CA VAL A 68 14.19 16.44 9.90
C VAL A 68 15.50 17.20 10.11
N GLU A 69 16.60 16.54 10.47
CA GLU A 69 17.91 17.15 10.59
C GLU A 69 18.42 17.72 9.26
N ASP A 70 18.23 16.96 8.17
CA ASP A 70 18.73 17.34 6.84
C ASP A 70 17.91 18.48 6.21
N THR A 71 16.57 18.48 6.41
CA THR A 71 15.66 19.33 5.62
C THR A 71 14.79 20.27 6.46
N ASP A 72 14.74 20.08 7.77
CA ASP A 72 13.86 20.80 8.71
C ASP A 72 12.37 20.59 8.41
N ARG A 73 12.02 19.52 7.64
CA ARG A 73 10.62 19.32 7.22
C ARG A 73 10.36 17.92 6.68
N ILE A 74 9.12 17.46 6.87
CA ILE A 74 8.53 16.35 6.11
C ILE A 74 7.17 16.87 5.62
N ASP A 75 7.05 17.13 4.32
CA ASP A 75 5.80 17.65 3.75
C ASP A 75 4.83 16.53 3.39
N CYS A 76 5.37 15.35 3.05
CA CYS A 76 4.56 14.21 2.64
C CYS A 76 5.15 12.91 3.16
N LEU A 77 4.29 12.02 3.65
CA LEU A 77 4.62 10.62 3.95
C LEU A 77 3.80 9.75 2.99
N VAL A 78 4.47 8.85 2.26
CA VAL A 78 3.81 7.85 1.43
C VAL A 78 4.05 6.46 2.06
N ASN A 79 3.04 5.93 2.70
CA ASN A 79 3.03 4.58 3.24
C ASN A 79 2.68 3.61 2.11
N ASN A 80 3.71 3.09 1.45
CA ASN A 80 3.53 2.18 0.32
C ASN A 80 4.04 0.75 0.63
N ALA A 81 5.04 0.59 1.50
CA ALA A 81 5.59 -0.73 1.84
C ALA A 81 4.48 -1.72 2.23
N GLY A 82 4.52 -2.91 1.63
CA GLY A 82 3.52 -3.93 1.91
C GLY A 82 3.67 -5.14 1.01
N TYR A 83 3.01 -6.22 1.39
CA TYR A 83 2.96 -7.45 0.60
C TYR A 83 1.61 -8.15 0.79
N GLY A 84 1.37 -9.24 0.07
CA GLY A 84 0.12 -9.98 0.14
C GLY A 84 0.32 -11.42 0.61
N GLN A 85 -0.18 -11.75 1.81
CA GLN A 85 -0.33 -13.14 2.23
C GLN A 85 -1.69 -13.63 1.73
N PHE A 86 -1.68 -14.45 0.69
CA PHE A 86 -2.88 -15.07 0.13
C PHE A 86 -3.00 -16.50 0.66
N GLY A 87 -4.20 -17.06 0.59
CA GLY A 87 -4.52 -18.42 1.01
C GLY A 87 -5.88 -18.49 1.69
N PRO A 88 -6.49 -19.70 1.73
CA PRO A 88 -7.66 -19.94 2.56
C PRO A 88 -7.33 -19.60 4.02
N ILE A 89 -8.27 -18.98 4.73
CA ILE A 89 -8.04 -18.50 6.12
C ILE A 89 -7.52 -19.63 7.01
N GLU A 90 -8.03 -20.84 6.85
CA GLU A 90 -7.64 -22.02 7.66
C GLU A 90 -6.19 -22.44 7.41
N ASP A 91 -5.74 -22.32 6.16
CA ASP A 91 -4.38 -22.76 5.77
C ASP A 91 -3.30 -21.73 6.09
N VAL A 92 -3.68 -20.47 6.40
CA VAL A 92 -2.68 -19.42 6.73
C VAL A 92 -2.37 -19.46 8.25
N PRO A 93 -1.14 -19.80 8.65
CA PRO A 93 -0.78 -19.81 10.07
C PRO A 93 -0.92 -18.42 10.71
N THR A 94 -1.26 -18.39 12.00
CA THR A 94 -1.44 -17.12 12.72
C THR A 94 -0.16 -16.26 12.70
N GLU A 95 0.99 -16.86 12.65
CA GLU A 95 2.29 -16.16 12.56
C GLU A 95 2.38 -15.34 11.26
N ARG A 96 1.96 -15.95 10.13
CA ARG A 96 1.90 -15.23 8.85
C ARG A 96 0.86 -14.10 8.88
N VAL A 97 -0.25 -14.30 9.61
CA VAL A 97 -1.25 -13.23 9.80
C VAL A 97 -0.60 -12.06 10.56
N ARG A 98 0.16 -12.34 11.63
CA ARG A 98 0.86 -11.30 12.40
C ARG A 98 1.86 -10.53 11.53
N GLU A 99 2.70 -11.24 10.77
CA GLU A 99 3.69 -10.64 9.86
C GLU A 99 3.02 -9.72 8.84
N GLN A 100 1.89 -10.16 8.27
CA GLN A 100 1.09 -9.36 7.33
C GLN A 100 0.61 -8.06 7.96
N PHE A 101 0.10 -8.13 9.19
CA PHE A 101 -0.37 -6.94 9.92
C PHE A 101 0.80 -6.06 10.37
N GLU A 102 1.92 -6.65 10.78
CA GLU A 102 3.13 -5.89 11.17
C GLU A 102 3.57 -4.97 10.03
N THR A 103 3.64 -5.51 8.81
CA THR A 103 4.08 -4.71 7.67
C THR A 103 2.97 -3.77 7.18
N ASN A 104 1.74 -4.30 6.94
CA ASN A 104 0.72 -3.57 6.19
C ASN A 104 -0.12 -2.60 7.04
N ALA A 105 -0.13 -2.76 8.37
CA ALA A 105 -0.95 -1.94 9.26
C ALA A 105 -0.11 -1.26 10.35
N PHE A 106 0.70 -2.02 11.08
CA PHE A 106 1.48 -1.45 12.19
C PHE A 106 2.68 -0.65 11.68
N GLY A 107 3.32 -1.05 10.57
CA GLY A 107 4.40 -0.28 9.94
C GLY A 107 3.96 1.14 9.59
N PRO A 108 2.89 1.31 8.79
CA PRO A 108 2.35 2.64 8.54
C PRO A 108 1.96 3.41 9.81
N HIS A 109 1.43 2.72 10.83
CA HIS A 109 1.10 3.35 12.11
C HIS A 109 2.35 3.91 12.81
N ARG A 110 3.47 3.17 12.80
CA ARG A 110 4.76 3.64 13.35
C ARG A 110 5.22 4.93 12.65
N LEU A 111 5.22 4.90 11.32
CA LEU A 111 5.64 6.06 10.50
C LEU A 111 4.74 7.27 10.73
N ILE A 112 3.43 7.05 10.77
CA ILE A 112 2.47 8.12 11.07
C ILE A 112 2.79 8.75 12.43
N ARG A 113 3.01 7.93 13.47
CA ARG A 113 3.36 8.43 14.81
C ARG A 113 4.66 9.24 14.80
N ALA A 114 5.64 8.79 14.04
CA ALA A 114 6.96 9.46 13.99
C ALA A 114 6.88 10.80 13.25
N VAL A 115 6.12 10.90 12.13
CA VAL A 115 6.09 12.14 11.35
C VAL A 115 5.07 13.17 11.86
N LEU A 116 3.99 12.74 12.51
CA LEU A 116 2.90 13.64 12.91
C LEU A 116 3.33 14.81 13.79
N PRO A 117 4.20 14.64 14.80
CA PRO A 117 4.65 15.80 15.60
C PRO A 117 5.26 16.89 14.72
N HIS A 118 6.11 16.53 13.79
CA HIS A 118 6.79 17.49 12.89
C HIS A 118 5.80 18.20 11.95
N MET A 119 4.84 17.44 11.39
CA MET A 119 3.80 18.02 10.53
C MET A 119 2.89 18.95 11.31
N ARG A 120 2.51 18.55 12.53
CA ARG A 120 1.63 19.34 13.41
C ARG A 120 2.30 20.65 13.84
N ASP A 121 3.57 20.61 14.21
CA ASP A 121 4.34 21.81 14.60
C ASP A 121 4.45 22.82 13.45
N ARG A 122 4.44 22.32 12.20
CA ARG A 122 4.47 23.15 10.99
C ARG A 122 3.08 23.60 10.55
N GLY A 123 2.02 23.02 11.09
CA GLY A 123 0.63 23.30 10.71
C GLY A 123 0.28 22.87 9.28
N ARG A 124 0.97 21.86 8.76
CA ARG A 124 0.72 21.32 7.41
C ARG A 124 1.41 19.97 7.20
N GLY A 125 0.79 19.11 6.43
CA GLY A 125 1.36 17.82 6.05
C GLY A 125 0.45 17.04 5.12
N ARG A 126 1.01 16.04 4.46
CA ARG A 126 0.27 15.09 3.63
C ARG A 126 0.63 13.66 4.06
N ILE A 127 -0.37 12.85 4.33
CA ILE A 127 -0.17 11.42 4.59
C ILE A 127 -0.94 10.66 3.51
N ILE A 128 -0.21 9.91 2.70
CA ILE A 128 -0.80 9.15 1.59
C ILE A 128 -0.60 7.67 1.88
N ASN A 129 -1.69 6.97 2.05
CA ASN A 129 -1.72 5.57 2.45
C ASN A 129 -2.11 4.69 1.26
N VAL A 130 -1.15 3.88 0.77
CA VAL A 130 -1.39 2.99 -0.37
C VAL A 130 -2.09 1.73 0.13
N SER A 131 -3.39 1.67 -0.14
CA SER A 131 -4.25 0.54 0.18
C SER A 131 -4.40 -0.39 -1.03
N SER A 132 -5.60 -0.85 -1.28
CA SER A 132 -5.99 -1.73 -2.38
C SER A 132 -7.51 -1.73 -2.49
N THR A 133 -8.04 -2.14 -3.63
CA THR A 133 -9.45 -2.51 -3.73
C THR A 133 -9.85 -3.55 -2.69
N ALA A 134 -8.90 -4.44 -2.31
CA ALA A 134 -9.12 -5.47 -1.29
C ALA A 134 -9.43 -4.89 0.11
N GLY A 135 -9.07 -3.63 0.38
CA GLY A 135 -9.43 -2.96 1.64
C GLY A 135 -10.94 -2.77 1.79
N ARG A 136 -11.70 -2.82 0.70
CA ARG A 136 -13.16 -2.64 0.70
C ARG A 136 -13.95 -3.77 0.04
N PHE A 137 -13.32 -4.52 -0.86
CA PHE A 137 -13.97 -5.63 -1.55
C PHE A 137 -13.12 -6.89 -1.38
N VAL A 138 -13.58 -7.77 -0.50
CA VAL A 138 -12.82 -8.97 -0.10
C VAL A 138 -13.24 -10.14 -0.99
N THR A 139 -12.26 -10.83 -1.55
CA THR A 139 -12.50 -12.06 -2.33
C THR A 139 -11.96 -13.27 -1.55
N PRO A 140 -12.51 -14.47 -1.80
CA PRO A 140 -11.96 -15.69 -1.19
C PRO A 140 -10.46 -15.83 -1.43
N GLY A 141 -9.74 -16.34 -0.44
CA GLY A 141 -8.28 -16.53 -0.50
C GLY A 141 -7.45 -15.29 -0.27
N ARG A 142 -8.07 -14.10 -0.17
CA ARG A 142 -7.37 -12.85 0.13
C ARG A 142 -7.75 -12.28 1.50
N GLY A 143 -8.36 -13.10 2.35
CA GLY A 143 -8.92 -12.64 3.63
C GLY A 143 -7.90 -12.00 4.56
N VAL A 144 -6.71 -12.57 4.68
CA VAL A 144 -5.65 -12.04 5.56
C VAL A 144 -5.15 -10.68 5.03
N TYR A 145 -4.80 -10.62 3.76
CA TYR A 145 -4.38 -9.37 3.10
C TYR A 145 -5.47 -8.30 3.19
N ALA A 146 -6.70 -8.66 2.80
CA ALA A 146 -7.83 -7.72 2.84
C ALA A 146 -8.10 -7.23 4.26
N GLY A 147 -7.96 -8.10 5.26
CA GLY A 147 -8.07 -7.73 6.67
C GLY A 147 -7.06 -6.66 7.07
N SER A 148 -5.78 -6.83 6.67
CA SER A 148 -4.74 -5.84 6.95
C SER A 148 -5.02 -4.50 6.25
N LYS A 149 -5.45 -4.52 4.99
CA LYS A 149 -5.76 -3.27 4.25
C LYS A 149 -7.05 -2.62 4.78
N SER A 150 -8.06 -3.40 5.19
CA SER A 150 -9.27 -2.85 5.82
C SER A 150 -8.96 -2.17 7.15
N ALA A 151 -8.08 -2.78 7.97
CA ALA A 151 -7.63 -2.17 9.23
C ALA A 151 -6.92 -0.84 8.96
N PHE A 152 -6.02 -0.84 7.98
CA PHE A 152 -5.27 0.36 7.58
C PHE A 152 -6.21 1.48 7.09
N GLU A 153 -7.23 1.13 6.29
CA GLU A 153 -8.21 2.13 5.82
C GLU A 153 -9.04 2.70 6.98
N ALA A 154 -9.46 1.85 7.92
CA ALA A 154 -10.23 2.32 9.08
C ALA A 154 -9.40 3.29 9.92
N MET A 155 -8.11 2.98 10.15
CA MET A 155 -7.20 3.89 10.85
C MET A 155 -7.00 5.20 10.06
N SER A 156 -6.89 5.13 8.74
CA SER A 156 -6.75 6.32 7.88
C SER A 156 -7.98 7.23 7.96
N GLU A 157 -9.16 6.63 8.01
CA GLU A 157 -10.43 7.38 8.10
C GLU A 157 -10.53 8.12 9.45
N ALA A 158 -10.18 7.48 10.55
CA ALA A 158 -10.15 8.11 11.85
C ALA A 158 -9.11 9.24 11.90
N LEU A 159 -7.88 8.93 11.48
CA LEU A 159 -6.77 9.87 11.48
C LEU A 159 -7.11 11.15 10.72
N ARG A 160 -7.77 11.04 9.56
CA ARG A 160 -8.14 12.19 8.72
C ARG A 160 -8.91 13.24 9.53
N THR A 161 -9.84 12.80 10.37
CA THR A 161 -10.62 13.72 11.19
C THR A 161 -9.84 14.22 12.41
N GLU A 162 -8.98 13.37 12.97
CA GLU A 162 -8.17 13.73 14.15
C GLU A 162 -7.13 14.81 13.85
N VAL A 163 -6.60 14.86 12.60
CA VAL A 163 -5.50 15.77 12.25
C VAL A 163 -5.95 16.98 11.40
N ALA A 164 -7.21 17.06 11.03
CA ALA A 164 -7.74 18.12 10.14
C ALA A 164 -7.45 19.53 10.66
N ASP A 165 -7.63 19.75 11.96
CA ASP A 165 -7.41 21.06 12.59
C ASP A 165 -5.95 21.50 12.60
N TYR A 166 -5.03 20.57 12.29
CA TYR A 166 -3.58 20.84 12.20
C TYR A 166 -3.11 21.10 10.78
N GLY A 167 -4.04 21.20 9.81
CA GLY A 167 -3.66 21.41 8.40
C GLY A 167 -2.98 20.20 7.76
N ILE A 168 -3.29 19.00 8.25
CA ILE A 168 -2.72 17.75 7.73
C ILE A 168 -3.83 16.98 7.01
N ASP A 169 -3.59 16.65 5.74
CA ASP A 169 -4.54 15.87 4.94
C ASP A 169 -4.11 14.41 4.86
N VAL A 170 -5.09 13.51 4.93
CA VAL A 170 -4.86 12.06 4.83
C VAL A 170 -5.67 11.51 3.68
N SER A 171 -4.98 10.95 2.68
CA SER A 171 -5.61 10.33 1.51
C SER A 171 -5.25 8.84 1.43
N VAL A 172 -6.20 8.05 0.98
CA VAL A 172 -5.98 6.64 0.67
C VAL A 172 -5.95 6.48 -0.85
N VAL A 173 -4.86 5.94 -1.39
CA VAL A 173 -4.78 5.53 -2.80
C VAL A 173 -5.06 4.04 -2.85
N ALA A 174 -6.07 3.64 -3.64
CA ALA A 174 -6.57 2.26 -3.65
C ALA A 174 -6.53 1.69 -5.06
N PRO A 175 -5.39 1.12 -5.46
CA PRO A 175 -5.28 0.52 -6.79
C PRO A 175 -6.03 -0.81 -6.89
N GLY A 176 -6.49 -1.12 -8.11
CA GLY A 176 -6.83 -2.47 -8.52
C GLY A 176 -5.58 -3.33 -8.68
N PRO A 177 -5.63 -4.42 -9.45
CA PRO A 177 -4.41 -5.19 -9.74
C PRO A 177 -3.38 -4.31 -10.45
N VAL A 178 -2.13 -4.37 -10.01
CA VAL A 178 -1.03 -3.55 -10.56
C VAL A 178 0.04 -4.47 -11.14
N ALA A 179 0.53 -4.15 -12.32
CA ALA A 179 1.57 -4.94 -12.98
C ALA A 179 2.92 -4.77 -12.27
N THR A 180 3.15 -5.51 -11.21
CA THR A 180 4.37 -5.47 -10.36
C THR A 180 4.73 -6.88 -9.87
N ALA A 181 5.90 -7.01 -9.25
CA ALA A 181 6.32 -8.25 -8.58
C ALA A 181 5.47 -8.61 -7.34
N PHE A 182 4.44 -7.82 -7.01
CA PHE A 182 3.57 -8.07 -5.85
C PHE A 182 2.83 -9.40 -5.97
N ASP A 183 2.26 -9.69 -7.16
CA ASP A 183 1.50 -10.94 -7.35
C ASP A 183 2.44 -12.15 -7.40
N GLU A 184 3.65 -12.01 -7.95
CA GLU A 184 4.68 -13.04 -7.91
C GLU A 184 5.03 -13.39 -6.46
N ARG A 185 5.35 -12.40 -5.66
CA ARG A 185 5.65 -12.59 -4.23
C ARG A 185 4.45 -13.20 -3.48
N ALA A 186 3.23 -12.73 -3.75
CA ALA A 186 2.03 -13.29 -3.12
C ALA A 186 1.81 -14.75 -3.50
N GLY A 187 2.22 -15.12 -4.71
CA GLY A 187 2.24 -16.52 -5.16
C GLY A 187 3.24 -17.36 -4.36
N ASP A 188 4.47 -16.85 -4.18
CA ASP A 188 5.48 -17.53 -3.37
C ASP A 188 5.00 -17.76 -1.93
N GLU A 189 4.34 -16.75 -1.34
CA GLU A 189 3.77 -16.86 0.01
C GLU A 189 2.66 -17.92 0.06
N LEU A 190 1.83 -18.01 -1.00
CA LEU A 190 0.78 -19.02 -1.12
C LEU A 190 1.37 -20.43 -1.27
N ASP A 191 2.38 -20.58 -2.13
CA ASP A 191 3.04 -21.86 -2.40
C ASP A 191 3.79 -22.40 -1.17
N GLY A 192 4.18 -21.51 -0.26
CA GLY A 192 4.81 -21.85 1.02
C GLY A 192 3.86 -22.34 2.12
N LEU A 193 2.55 -22.41 1.85
CA LEU A 193 1.57 -22.85 2.85
C LEU A 193 1.45 -24.37 2.92
N GLU A 194 1.23 -24.90 4.12
CA GLU A 194 0.86 -26.29 4.31
C GLU A 194 -0.64 -26.44 4.02
N ARG A 195 -0.97 -27.08 2.91
CA ARG A 195 -2.36 -27.20 2.45
C ARG A 195 -3.12 -28.27 3.23
N SER A 196 -4.30 -27.92 3.74
CA SER A 196 -5.16 -28.87 4.48
C SER A 196 -5.79 -29.93 3.57
N GLY A 197 -5.78 -29.73 2.24
CA GLY A 197 -6.47 -30.57 1.28
C GLY A 197 -7.96 -30.29 1.13
N ALA A 198 -8.50 -29.36 1.91
CA ALA A 198 -9.91 -28.99 1.85
C ALA A 198 -10.23 -27.94 0.76
N TYR A 199 -9.19 -27.26 0.24
CA TYR A 199 -9.37 -26.06 -0.61
C TYR A 199 -8.72 -26.23 -1.99
N GLU A 200 -8.64 -27.45 -2.54
CA GLU A 200 -7.98 -27.72 -3.82
C GLU A 200 -8.56 -26.86 -4.96
N LEU A 201 -9.89 -26.75 -5.04
CA LEU A 201 -10.55 -25.92 -6.06
C LEU A 201 -10.16 -24.43 -5.96
N PHE A 202 -9.85 -23.95 -4.75
CA PHE A 202 -9.36 -22.58 -4.56
C PHE A 202 -7.94 -22.44 -5.10
N TYR A 203 -7.06 -23.39 -4.81
CA TYR A 203 -5.68 -23.35 -5.28
C TYR A 203 -5.62 -23.42 -6.81
N ASP A 204 -6.41 -24.31 -7.43
CA ASP A 204 -6.55 -24.41 -8.89
C ASP A 204 -7.01 -23.06 -9.49
N TYR A 205 -8.06 -22.46 -8.90
CA TYR A 205 -8.56 -21.15 -9.33
C TYR A 205 -7.49 -20.07 -9.22
N PHE A 206 -6.69 -20.09 -8.15
CA PHE A 206 -5.67 -19.07 -7.92
C PHE A 206 -4.53 -19.17 -8.96
N ASP A 207 -4.16 -20.38 -9.34
CA ASP A 207 -3.16 -20.61 -10.37
C ASP A 207 -3.65 -20.08 -11.74
N ASP A 208 -4.92 -20.31 -12.07
CA ASP A 208 -5.54 -19.75 -13.30
C ASP A 208 -5.56 -18.21 -13.24
N TYR A 209 -5.94 -17.62 -12.10
CA TYR A 209 -5.97 -16.17 -11.89
C TYR A 209 -4.58 -15.55 -12.10
N ARG A 210 -3.52 -16.17 -11.57
CA ARG A 210 -2.13 -15.71 -11.76
C ARG A 210 -1.81 -15.58 -13.24
N THR A 211 -2.14 -16.60 -14.03
CA THR A 211 -1.89 -16.61 -15.48
C THR A 211 -2.59 -15.41 -16.18
N VAL A 212 -3.82 -15.08 -15.77
CA VAL A 212 -4.58 -13.97 -16.36
C VAL A 212 -3.95 -12.62 -15.98
N VAL A 213 -3.56 -12.44 -14.73
CA VAL A 213 -2.95 -11.18 -14.24
C VAL A 213 -1.57 -10.98 -14.86
N GLU A 214 -0.76 -12.03 -14.96
CA GLU A 214 0.54 -11.98 -15.64
C GLU A 214 0.40 -11.57 -17.12
N GLY A 215 -0.73 -11.91 -17.73
CA GLY A 215 -1.10 -11.44 -19.08
C GLY A 215 -1.50 -9.96 -19.14
N GLY A 216 -1.51 -9.26 -18.01
CA GLY A 216 -1.79 -7.82 -17.93
C GLY A 216 -3.27 -7.44 -18.08
N VAL A 217 -4.17 -8.40 -18.10
CA VAL A 217 -5.60 -8.12 -18.31
C VAL A 217 -6.20 -7.46 -17.06
N GLY A 218 -6.71 -6.24 -17.23
CA GLY A 218 -7.35 -5.49 -16.14
C GLY A 218 -6.40 -4.90 -15.11
N THR A 219 -5.09 -4.91 -15.40
CA THR A 219 -4.09 -4.29 -14.50
C THR A 219 -3.89 -2.81 -14.82
N VAL A 220 -3.40 -2.06 -13.84
CA VAL A 220 -2.93 -0.69 -14.01
C VAL A 220 -1.40 -0.68 -13.91
N SER A 221 -0.76 0.33 -14.48
CA SER A 221 0.70 0.45 -14.37
C SER A 221 1.10 1.05 -13.01
N PRO A 222 2.31 0.76 -12.53
CA PRO A 222 2.85 1.46 -11.34
C PRO A 222 2.84 2.99 -11.50
N THR A 223 3.09 3.47 -12.72
CA THR A 223 3.12 4.91 -13.03
C THR A 223 1.73 5.55 -12.83
N GLU A 224 0.64 4.89 -13.26
CA GLU A 224 -0.72 5.41 -13.03
C GLU A 224 -1.01 5.55 -11.53
N VAL A 225 -0.50 4.64 -10.71
CA VAL A 225 -0.67 4.72 -9.25
C VAL A 225 0.20 5.84 -8.68
N ALA A 226 1.44 5.97 -9.16
CA ALA A 226 2.36 7.04 -8.76
C ALA A 226 1.78 8.43 -9.07
N ASP A 227 1.17 8.59 -10.26
CA ASP A 227 0.50 9.84 -10.64
C ASP A 227 -0.63 10.20 -9.66
N ALA A 228 -1.44 9.20 -9.26
CA ALA A 228 -2.50 9.44 -8.28
C ALA A 228 -1.94 9.80 -6.89
N ILE A 229 -0.80 9.22 -6.51
CA ILE A 229 -0.12 9.55 -5.26
C ILE A 229 0.41 10.99 -5.33
N LEU A 230 1.06 11.37 -6.43
CA LEU A 230 1.57 12.73 -6.61
C LEU A 230 0.41 13.74 -6.64
N ASP A 231 -0.69 13.44 -7.32
CA ASP A 231 -1.89 14.28 -7.31
C ASP A 231 -2.39 14.50 -5.88
N ALA A 232 -2.44 13.44 -5.07
CA ALA A 232 -2.86 13.55 -3.66
C ALA A 232 -1.89 14.44 -2.84
N ALA A 233 -0.60 14.43 -3.18
CA ALA A 233 0.41 15.24 -2.49
C ALA A 233 0.34 16.72 -2.86
N VAL A 234 -0.10 17.05 -4.09
CA VAL A 234 -0.04 18.44 -4.57
C VAL A 234 -1.41 19.14 -4.62
N ALA A 235 -2.51 18.39 -4.63
CA ALA A 235 -3.86 18.97 -4.71
C ALA A 235 -4.11 19.93 -3.53
N PRO A 236 -4.72 21.10 -3.78
CA PRO A 236 -5.07 22.03 -2.69
C PRO A 236 -6.07 21.42 -1.69
N ASP A 237 -6.97 20.59 -2.16
CA ASP A 237 -8.00 19.92 -1.35
C ASP A 237 -8.10 18.47 -1.85
N PRO A 238 -7.20 17.59 -1.37
CA PRO A 238 -7.14 16.24 -1.91
C PRO A 238 -8.34 15.40 -1.47
N PRO A 239 -8.96 14.66 -2.39
CA PRO A 239 -9.98 13.68 -2.00
C PRO A 239 -9.48 12.71 -0.92
N ALA A 240 -10.38 12.30 -0.06
CA ALA A 240 -10.09 11.31 0.98
C ALA A 240 -9.63 9.96 0.38
N ARG A 241 -10.00 9.69 -0.88
CA ARG A 241 -9.70 8.42 -1.54
C ARG A 241 -9.55 8.55 -3.05
N TYR A 242 -8.54 7.87 -3.58
CA TYR A 242 -8.20 7.79 -5.00
C TYR A 242 -8.28 6.34 -5.46
N PRO A 243 -9.40 5.87 -6.00
CA PRO A 243 -9.44 4.54 -6.63
C PRO A 243 -8.70 4.61 -7.98
N VAL A 244 -7.74 3.70 -8.20
CA VAL A 244 -6.94 3.71 -9.44
C VAL A 244 -7.24 2.45 -10.26
N GLY A 245 -7.69 2.67 -11.48
CA GLY A 245 -8.09 1.61 -12.40
C GLY A 245 -9.60 1.38 -12.43
N THR A 246 -10.08 0.86 -13.55
CA THR A 246 -11.51 0.67 -13.80
C THR A 246 -12.18 -0.22 -12.75
N LEU A 247 -11.51 -1.32 -12.40
CA LEU A 247 -12.05 -2.24 -11.40
C LEU A 247 -12.11 -1.62 -10.01
N ALA A 248 -11.18 -0.71 -9.70
CA ALA A 248 -11.16 -0.02 -8.41
C ALA A 248 -12.41 0.86 -8.24
N GLY A 249 -12.80 1.58 -9.29
CA GLY A 249 -14.01 2.41 -9.26
C GLY A 249 -15.27 1.59 -8.99
N VAL A 250 -15.37 0.40 -9.58
CA VAL A 250 -16.52 -0.50 -9.35
C VAL A 250 -16.50 -1.07 -7.93
N ALA A 251 -15.33 -1.50 -7.45
CA ALA A 251 -15.17 -2.08 -6.13
C ALA A 251 -15.60 -1.13 -5.00
N GLU A 252 -15.45 0.20 -5.20
CA GLU A 252 -15.91 1.22 -4.26
C GLU A 252 -17.39 1.06 -3.90
N TYR A 253 -18.22 0.73 -4.89
CA TYR A 253 -19.66 0.61 -4.70
C TYR A 253 -20.07 -0.80 -4.28
N ALA A 254 -19.28 -1.81 -4.60
CA ALA A 254 -19.59 -3.20 -4.27
C ALA A 254 -19.70 -3.44 -2.74
N ARG A 255 -19.00 -2.64 -1.93
CA ARG A 255 -19.10 -2.73 -0.45
C ARG A 255 -20.51 -2.49 0.08
N PHE A 256 -21.33 -1.72 -0.66
CA PHE A 256 -22.70 -1.40 -0.24
C PHE A 256 -23.72 -2.47 -0.62
N LEU A 257 -23.31 -3.47 -1.42
CA LEU A 257 -24.19 -4.59 -1.78
C LEU A 257 -24.44 -5.47 -0.56
N PRO A 258 -25.67 -5.91 -0.34
CA PRO A 258 -25.95 -6.90 0.72
C PRO A 258 -25.08 -8.15 0.56
N ALA A 259 -24.70 -8.76 1.67
CA ALA A 259 -23.81 -9.94 1.68
C ALA A 259 -24.32 -11.05 0.77
N GLY A 260 -25.63 -11.30 0.75
CA GLY A 260 -26.22 -12.32 -0.14
C GLY A 260 -25.95 -12.05 -1.62
N VAL A 261 -26.01 -10.76 -2.05
CA VAL A 261 -25.75 -10.38 -3.43
C VAL A 261 -24.26 -10.60 -3.75
N ARG A 262 -23.37 -10.17 -2.85
CA ARG A 262 -21.93 -10.37 -3.05
C ARG A 262 -21.58 -11.86 -3.16
N ASN A 263 -22.16 -12.68 -2.27
CA ASN A 263 -21.93 -14.13 -2.30
C ASN A 263 -22.40 -14.74 -3.62
N SER A 264 -23.58 -14.32 -4.13
CA SER A 264 -24.07 -14.79 -5.42
C SER A 264 -23.15 -14.40 -6.58
N LEU A 265 -22.52 -13.22 -6.51
CA LEU A 265 -21.53 -12.80 -7.50
C LEU A 265 -20.28 -13.69 -7.46
N TYR A 266 -19.79 -14.02 -6.26
CA TYR A 266 -18.66 -14.96 -6.11
C TYR A 266 -19.01 -16.34 -6.66
N ASP A 267 -20.20 -16.86 -6.34
CA ASP A 267 -20.67 -18.15 -6.85
C ASP A 267 -20.78 -18.15 -8.37
N LEU A 268 -21.21 -17.01 -8.95
CA LEU A 268 -21.30 -16.88 -10.39
C LEU A 268 -19.89 -16.92 -11.03
N VAL A 269 -18.96 -16.14 -10.51
CA VAL A 269 -17.58 -16.13 -11.02
C VAL A 269 -16.97 -17.53 -10.93
N ARG A 270 -17.16 -18.22 -9.79
CA ARG A 270 -16.64 -19.58 -9.57
C ARG A 270 -17.19 -20.63 -10.55
N ARG A 271 -18.34 -20.37 -11.18
CA ARG A 271 -18.93 -21.31 -12.17
C ARG A 271 -18.39 -21.12 -13.59
N PHE A 272 -17.72 -19.99 -13.85
CA PHE A 272 -17.21 -19.66 -15.17
C PHE A 272 -15.67 -19.74 -15.26
N VAL A 273 -15.05 -20.10 -14.17
CA VAL A 273 -13.63 -20.39 -14.04
C VAL A 273 -13.46 -21.84 -13.57
#